data_600081f378838635d88851a59a48ae20
#
_entry.id   600081f378838635d88851a59a48ae20
#
_cell.length_a   1.000
_cell.length_b   1.000
_cell.length_c   1.000
_cell.angle_alpha   90.00
_cell.angle_beta   90.00
_cell.angle_gamma   90.00
#
_symmetry.space_group_name_H-M   'P 1'
#
loop_
_entity.id
_entity.type
_entity.pdbx_description
1 polymer ?
#
loop_
_entity_poly.entity_id
_entity_poly.type
_entity_poly.pdbx_seq_one_letter_code
_entity_poly.pdbx_strand_id
1 'polypeptide(L)'
;MRTYFHYFLVLFLIFALFRVPAEALGQTRTEAPLRIGLEFREADDNTSFHILNENLKHLEKLANVEFIRADQNDSGTSSEQSVYNIEYLLSQDVDGILFAPTTNQVLPAICRMCEEAKVYWGIYLRSITDKEIEDFCKSSPYYIGNTYENEEDWAYQLAQSVLKKGYRKFAVLSEAKWDNTCRLREEGFQKALMEYPDAQILTEARSMHTTSDIKENIKSIMQAYPDLDCFFLAGTKTIGGTEQVLTTIQAMRSTSRISLIAIDFSDKIVDDFHTGILKSAYGTMQLSLDPYYLAILMINTLKGYPLEESNTSYCIPGALITSEEQARELSPVIEDRSLLYFPDDYIQDTLFKWNNPDLDGPQFQKIIDANQFLESSVSSGNVSTIVEP
;
A
#
# COMPACT_ATOMS: atom_id res chain seq x y z
N MET A 1 -36.50 -70.08 18.06
CA MET A 1 -35.31 -69.54 17.34
C MET A 1 -35.55 -69.21 15.86
N ARG A 2 -36.59 -69.69 15.19
CA ARG A 2 -36.88 -69.40 13.78
C ARG A 2 -37.61 -68.06 13.50
N THR A 3 -38.30 -67.51 14.49
CA THR A 3 -39.16 -66.32 14.31
C THR A 3 -38.34 -65.01 14.38
N TYR A 4 -37.21 -64.97 15.11
CA TYR A 4 -36.38 -63.76 15.23
C TYR A 4 -35.48 -63.54 14.01
N PHE A 5 -35.22 -64.59 13.23
CA PHE A 5 -34.40 -64.50 12.05
C PHE A 5 -35.11 -63.75 10.87
N HIS A 6 -36.43 -63.87 10.82
CA HIS A 6 -37.24 -63.19 9.78
C HIS A 6 -37.38 -61.71 10.04
N TYR A 7 -37.43 -61.27 11.31
CA TYR A 7 -37.51 -59.87 11.65
C TYR A 7 -36.17 -59.15 11.40
N PHE A 8 -35.06 -59.84 11.60
CA PHE A 8 -33.71 -59.29 11.32
C PHE A 8 -33.46 -59.13 9.82
N LEU A 9 -33.96 -60.06 9.01
CA LEU A 9 -33.82 -59.97 7.55
C LEU A 9 -34.71 -58.87 6.93
N VAL A 10 -35.89 -58.64 7.47
CA VAL A 10 -36.81 -57.58 7.02
C VAL A 10 -36.27 -56.18 7.42
N LEU A 11 -35.67 -56.05 8.64
CA LEU A 11 -35.04 -54.80 9.06
C LEU A 11 -33.82 -54.43 8.20
N PHE A 12 -33.03 -55.44 7.76
CA PHE A 12 -31.86 -55.23 6.89
C PHE A 12 -32.26 -54.85 5.48
N LEU A 13 -33.38 -55.38 4.97
CA LEU A 13 -33.92 -55.04 3.65
C LEU A 13 -34.55 -53.63 3.64
N ILE A 14 -35.15 -53.16 4.74
CA ILE A 14 -35.66 -51.80 4.85
C ILE A 14 -34.51 -50.76 4.90
N PHE A 15 -33.39 -51.09 5.54
CA PHE A 15 -32.21 -50.21 5.55
C PHE A 15 -31.48 -50.19 4.21
N ALA A 16 -31.60 -51.22 3.36
CA ALA A 16 -30.98 -51.26 2.01
C ALA A 16 -31.78 -50.48 0.97
N LEU A 17 -33.07 -50.19 1.21
CA LEU A 17 -33.94 -49.47 0.27
C LEU A 17 -33.87 -47.95 0.44
N PHE A 18 -33.21 -47.42 1.51
CA PHE A 18 -33.02 -46.01 1.73
C PHE A 18 -31.56 -45.52 1.47
N ARG A 19 -30.75 -46.29 0.78
CA ARG A 19 -29.56 -45.74 0.16
C ARG A 19 -29.98 -44.93 -1.07
N VAL A 20 -30.49 -43.73 -0.84
CA VAL A 20 -30.45 -42.67 -1.84
C VAL A 20 -28.98 -42.45 -2.17
N PRO A 21 -28.54 -42.60 -3.42
CA PRO A 21 -27.14 -42.26 -3.75
C PRO A 21 -26.94 -40.80 -3.39
N ALA A 22 -25.91 -40.53 -2.60
CA ALA A 22 -25.54 -39.17 -2.16
C ALA A 22 -25.13 -38.23 -3.30
N GLU A 23 -25.29 -38.70 -4.57
CA GLU A 23 -24.98 -37.97 -5.79
C GLU A 23 -26.16 -37.18 -6.38
N ALA A 24 -27.37 -37.22 -5.76
CA ALA A 24 -28.56 -36.60 -6.37
C ALA A 24 -29.02 -35.30 -5.68
N LEU A 25 -28.29 -34.80 -4.68
CA LEU A 25 -28.44 -33.45 -4.19
C LEU A 25 -27.14 -32.71 -4.52
N GLY A 26 -27.07 -32.17 -5.72
CA GLY A 26 -26.10 -31.13 -6.09
C GLY A 26 -26.34 -29.85 -5.31
N GLN A 27 -26.21 -29.94 -3.99
CA GLN A 27 -25.81 -28.79 -3.20
C GLN A 27 -24.32 -28.65 -3.49
N THR A 28 -23.98 -27.73 -4.39
CA THR A 28 -22.67 -27.06 -4.39
C THR A 28 -22.49 -26.59 -2.96
N ARG A 29 -21.73 -27.36 -2.18
CA ARG A 29 -21.21 -26.91 -0.90
C ARG A 29 -20.32 -25.74 -1.31
N THR A 30 -20.83 -24.53 -1.20
CA THR A 30 -19.99 -23.34 -1.31
C THR A 30 -18.92 -23.53 -0.26
N GLU A 31 -17.68 -23.72 -0.69
CA GLU A 31 -16.55 -23.71 0.21
C GLU A 31 -16.61 -22.41 1.01
N ALA A 32 -16.35 -22.49 2.29
CA ALA A 32 -16.26 -21.30 3.14
C ALA A 32 -15.22 -20.35 2.50
N PRO A 33 -15.44 -19.04 2.51
CA PRO A 33 -14.48 -18.10 1.98
C PRO A 33 -13.15 -18.20 2.73
N LEU A 34 -12.03 -18.03 2.03
CA LEU A 34 -10.72 -17.84 2.65
C LEU A 34 -10.71 -16.49 3.34
N ARG A 35 -10.14 -16.43 4.54
CA ARG A 35 -10.18 -15.24 5.38
C ARG A 35 -8.82 -14.56 5.43
N ILE A 36 -8.78 -13.30 5.01
CA ILE A 36 -7.55 -12.51 4.93
C ILE A 36 -7.65 -11.32 5.90
N GLY A 37 -6.80 -11.34 6.92
CA GLY A 37 -6.66 -10.23 7.85
C GLY A 37 -5.96 -9.04 7.19
N LEU A 38 -6.47 -7.83 7.41
CA LEU A 38 -5.88 -6.62 6.90
C LEU A 38 -5.70 -5.60 8.02
N GLU A 39 -4.47 -5.21 8.30
CA GLU A 39 -4.14 -4.05 9.11
C GLU A 39 -4.04 -2.83 8.20
N PHE A 40 -5.08 -2.03 8.11
CA PHE A 40 -5.10 -0.80 7.32
C PHE A 40 -5.74 0.32 8.13
N ARG A 41 -5.10 1.50 8.12
CA ARG A 41 -5.59 2.64 8.88
C ARG A 41 -6.91 3.14 8.29
N GLU A 42 -7.97 2.96 9.06
CA GLU A 42 -9.29 3.51 8.76
C GLU A 42 -9.40 4.92 9.35
N ALA A 43 -9.87 5.87 8.53
CA ALA A 43 -10.31 7.17 8.97
C ALA A 43 -11.50 7.57 8.08
N ASP A 44 -12.53 8.17 8.65
CA ASP A 44 -13.79 8.46 7.98
C ASP A 44 -13.64 9.29 6.69
N ASP A 45 -12.59 10.09 6.59
CA ASP A 45 -12.26 10.94 5.44
C ASP A 45 -11.03 10.47 4.64
N ASN A 46 -10.54 9.25 4.91
CA ASN A 46 -9.38 8.69 4.22
C ASN A 46 -9.78 8.13 2.85
N THR A 47 -9.45 8.87 1.80
CA THR A 47 -9.71 8.49 0.40
C THR A 47 -9.06 7.17 0.03
N SER A 48 -7.80 6.94 0.43
CA SER A 48 -7.08 5.69 0.16
C SER A 48 -7.79 4.48 0.75
N PHE A 49 -8.37 4.62 1.95
CA PHE A 49 -9.15 3.58 2.58
C PHE A 49 -10.41 3.24 1.77
N HIS A 50 -11.15 4.25 1.32
CA HIS A 50 -12.38 4.02 0.55
C HIS A 50 -12.09 3.34 -0.79
N ILE A 51 -11.07 3.79 -1.52
CA ILE A 51 -10.68 3.19 -2.80
C ILE A 51 -10.24 1.74 -2.58
N LEU A 52 -9.36 1.47 -1.61
CA LEU A 52 -8.94 0.10 -1.30
C LEU A 52 -10.13 -0.78 -0.94
N ASN A 53 -11.03 -0.29 -0.09
CA ASN A 53 -12.17 -1.07 0.38
C ASN A 53 -13.10 -1.50 -0.76
N GLU A 54 -13.39 -0.62 -1.72
CA GLU A 54 -14.19 -0.97 -2.89
C GLU A 54 -13.49 -2.02 -3.79
N ASN A 55 -12.18 -1.87 -3.99
CA ASN A 55 -11.39 -2.82 -4.76
C ASN A 55 -11.25 -4.19 -4.04
N LEU A 56 -11.12 -4.22 -2.71
CA LEU A 56 -11.12 -5.47 -1.96
C LEU A 56 -12.48 -6.17 -1.97
N LYS A 57 -13.60 -5.44 -1.84
CA LYS A 57 -14.95 -6.00 -2.01
C LYS A 57 -15.16 -6.61 -3.41
N HIS A 58 -14.48 -6.05 -4.40
CA HIS A 58 -14.49 -6.61 -5.74
C HIS A 58 -13.74 -7.95 -5.79
N LEU A 59 -12.55 -8.04 -5.19
CA LEU A 59 -11.80 -9.29 -5.06
C LEU A 59 -12.55 -10.36 -4.25
N GLU A 60 -13.28 -9.97 -3.18
CA GLU A 60 -14.10 -10.90 -2.39
C GLU A 60 -15.08 -11.69 -3.27
N LYS A 61 -15.75 -10.98 -4.19
CA LYS A 61 -16.73 -11.58 -5.12
C LYS A 61 -16.08 -12.49 -6.16
N LEU A 62 -14.90 -12.09 -6.67
CA LEU A 62 -14.23 -12.82 -7.74
C LEU A 62 -13.50 -14.07 -7.26
N ALA A 63 -12.95 -14.03 -6.04
CA ALA A 63 -12.07 -15.08 -5.52
C ALA A 63 -12.66 -15.91 -4.39
N ASN A 64 -13.90 -15.64 -3.93
CA ASN A 64 -14.50 -16.25 -2.74
C ASN A 64 -13.57 -16.11 -1.52
N VAL A 65 -13.24 -14.89 -1.17
CA VAL A 65 -12.45 -14.51 0.02
C VAL A 65 -13.23 -13.51 0.87
N GLU A 66 -12.83 -13.33 2.13
CA GLU A 66 -13.38 -12.36 3.06
C GLU A 66 -12.22 -11.58 3.69
N PHE A 67 -12.26 -10.24 3.64
CA PHE A 67 -11.26 -9.40 4.30
C PHE A 67 -11.72 -9.01 5.70
N ILE A 68 -10.95 -9.44 6.71
CA ILE A 68 -11.15 -9.14 8.13
C ILE A 68 -10.24 -7.99 8.51
N ARG A 69 -10.78 -6.91 9.05
CA ARG A 69 -9.99 -5.75 9.43
C ARG A 69 -9.61 -5.76 10.90
N ALA A 70 -8.37 -5.40 11.18
CA ALA A 70 -8.00 -4.98 12.53
C ALA A 70 -8.61 -3.60 12.77
N ASP A 71 -9.40 -3.47 13.83
CA ASP A 71 -10.00 -2.19 14.22
C ASP A 71 -8.90 -1.27 14.76
N GLN A 72 -8.50 -0.28 13.96
CA GLN A 72 -7.48 0.71 14.33
C GLN A 72 -8.14 1.97 14.87
N ASN A 73 -8.77 1.87 16.03
CA ASN A 73 -9.40 3.00 16.69
C ASN A 73 -8.44 4.07 17.21
N ASP A 74 -7.14 3.89 17.02
CA ASP A 74 -6.19 4.88 17.48
C ASP A 74 -5.08 5.11 16.45
N SER A 75 -4.58 6.32 16.39
CA SER A 75 -3.42 6.76 15.61
C SER A 75 -2.13 5.96 15.91
N GLY A 76 -2.30 4.73 16.35
CA GLY A 76 -1.29 3.78 16.77
C GLY A 76 -0.36 3.40 15.66
N THR A 77 0.70 4.15 15.57
CA THR A 77 1.85 3.94 14.72
C THR A 77 3.00 3.39 15.56
N SER A 78 2.68 2.77 16.70
CA SER A 78 3.68 2.14 17.54
C SER A 78 3.87 0.66 17.15
N SER A 79 5.05 0.15 17.43
CA SER A 79 5.38 -1.26 17.23
C SER A 79 4.47 -2.18 18.04
N GLU A 80 4.08 -1.75 19.24
CA GLU A 80 3.19 -2.48 20.13
C GLU A 80 1.78 -2.59 19.55
N GLN A 81 1.29 -1.52 18.91
CA GLN A 81 -0.02 -1.54 18.27
C GLN A 81 -0.04 -2.48 17.06
N SER A 82 1.00 -2.49 16.22
CA SER A 82 1.10 -3.46 15.12
C SER A 82 1.07 -4.91 15.65
N VAL A 83 1.81 -5.22 16.68
CA VAL A 83 1.78 -6.57 17.29
C VAL A 83 0.39 -6.90 17.79
N TYR A 84 -0.27 -5.99 18.54
CA TYR A 84 -1.62 -6.17 19.02
C TYR A 84 -2.64 -6.44 17.90
N ASN A 85 -2.55 -5.68 16.80
CA ASN A 85 -3.42 -5.85 15.64
C ASN A 85 -3.23 -7.23 14.98
N ILE A 86 -1.98 -7.71 14.91
CA ILE A 86 -1.69 -9.04 14.38
C ILE A 86 -2.24 -10.13 15.31
N GLU A 87 -2.08 -9.99 16.66
CA GLU A 87 -2.69 -10.90 17.63
C GLU A 87 -4.21 -10.95 17.49
N TYR A 88 -4.85 -9.79 17.35
CA TYR A 88 -6.28 -9.70 17.10
C TYR A 88 -6.68 -10.44 15.83
N LEU A 89 -6.00 -10.18 14.69
CA LEU A 89 -6.29 -10.85 13.42
C LEU A 89 -6.11 -12.36 13.51
N LEU A 90 -5.05 -12.83 14.14
CA LEU A 90 -4.84 -14.27 14.39
C LEU A 90 -5.96 -14.89 15.23
N SER A 91 -6.55 -14.14 16.16
CA SER A 91 -7.69 -14.62 16.95
C SER A 91 -9.00 -14.74 16.16
N GLN A 92 -9.03 -14.20 14.93
CA GLN A 92 -10.20 -14.23 14.06
C GLN A 92 -10.19 -15.43 13.08
N ASP A 93 -9.32 -16.42 13.27
CA ASP A 93 -9.20 -17.59 12.39
C ASP A 93 -8.98 -17.21 10.93
N VAL A 94 -8.03 -16.30 10.66
CA VAL A 94 -7.65 -15.90 9.29
C VAL A 94 -6.64 -16.88 8.68
N ASP A 95 -6.67 -17.03 7.35
CA ASP A 95 -5.74 -17.86 6.58
C ASP A 95 -4.47 -17.09 6.18
N GLY A 96 -4.58 -15.76 6.10
CA GLY A 96 -3.48 -14.86 5.74
C GLY A 96 -3.62 -13.49 6.37
N ILE A 97 -2.50 -12.75 6.51
CA ILE A 97 -2.46 -11.40 7.08
C ILE A 97 -1.63 -10.47 6.20
N LEU A 98 -2.16 -9.27 5.92
CA LEU A 98 -1.51 -8.18 5.22
C LEU A 98 -1.39 -6.98 6.14
N PHE A 99 -0.19 -6.39 6.25
CA PHE A 99 0.03 -5.25 7.15
C PHE A 99 1.19 -4.36 6.69
N ALA A 100 1.27 -3.14 7.25
CA ALA A 100 2.35 -2.18 6.97
C ALA A 100 3.08 -1.81 8.27
N PRO A 101 4.23 -2.44 8.58
CA PRO A 101 4.98 -2.14 9.80
C PRO A 101 5.58 -0.74 9.75
N THR A 102 5.56 -0.02 10.87
CA THR A 102 6.24 1.29 10.99
C THR A 102 7.75 1.16 11.12
N THR A 103 8.22 -0.01 11.56
CA THR A 103 9.65 -0.35 11.67
C THR A 103 9.87 -1.83 11.39
N ASN A 104 11.03 -2.17 10.80
CA ASN A 104 11.38 -3.58 10.54
C ASN A 104 11.62 -4.40 11.81
N GLN A 105 11.87 -3.75 12.96
CA GLN A 105 12.21 -4.42 14.22
C GLN A 105 11.09 -5.32 14.78
N VAL A 106 9.83 -5.10 14.39
CA VAL A 106 8.70 -5.94 14.83
C VAL A 106 8.58 -7.24 14.02
N LEU A 107 9.15 -7.29 12.82
CA LEU A 107 8.96 -8.38 11.87
C LEU A 107 9.37 -9.76 12.42
N PRO A 108 10.50 -9.91 13.15
CA PRO A 108 10.86 -11.22 13.70
C PRO A 108 9.85 -11.77 14.72
N ALA A 109 9.18 -10.88 15.47
CA ALA A 109 8.13 -11.29 16.41
C ALA A 109 6.87 -11.73 15.65
N ILE A 110 6.41 -10.92 14.70
CA ILE A 110 5.24 -11.22 13.87
C ILE A 110 5.45 -12.49 13.04
N CYS A 111 6.63 -12.68 12.46
CA CYS A 111 6.98 -13.89 11.74
C CYS A 111 6.75 -15.15 12.59
N ARG A 112 7.28 -15.18 13.82
CA ARG A 112 7.09 -16.32 14.74
C ARG A 112 5.61 -16.55 15.08
N MET A 113 4.86 -15.49 15.33
CA MET A 113 3.43 -15.59 15.63
C MET A 113 2.65 -16.22 14.46
N CYS A 114 2.92 -15.79 13.23
CA CYS A 114 2.30 -16.33 12.03
C CYS A 114 2.73 -17.79 11.76
N GLU A 115 4.02 -18.14 12.00
CA GLU A 115 4.49 -19.52 11.90
C GLU A 115 3.82 -20.46 12.92
N GLU A 116 3.71 -20.03 14.19
CA GLU A 116 3.03 -20.80 15.23
C GLU A 116 1.56 -21.02 14.88
N ALA A 117 0.90 -20.01 14.33
CA ALA A 117 -0.48 -20.08 13.90
C ALA A 117 -0.66 -20.78 12.54
N LYS A 118 0.41 -20.98 11.75
CA LYS A 118 0.39 -21.47 10.37
C LYS A 118 -0.42 -20.58 9.43
N VAL A 119 -0.31 -19.28 9.59
CA VAL A 119 -1.01 -18.24 8.83
C VAL A 119 -0.01 -17.58 7.88
N TYR A 120 -0.37 -17.45 6.61
CA TYR A 120 0.44 -16.73 5.65
C TYR A 120 0.45 -15.23 5.96
N TRP A 121 1.55 -14.54 5.64
CA TRP A 121 1.64 -13.11 5.89
C TRP A 121 2.54 -12.40 4.88
N GLY A 122 2.25 -11.12 4.67
CA GLY A 122 3.03 -10.25 3.81
C GLY A 122 2.91 -8.80 4.24
N ILE A 123 3.86 -7.96 3.79
CA ILE A 123 3.89 -6.54 4.10
C ILE A 123 3.71 -5.68 2.86
N TYR A 124 3.02 -4.55 3.01
CA TYR A 124 2.83 -3.58 1.95
C TYR A 124 3.40 -2.21 2.32
N LEU A 125 3.63 -1.35 1.34
CA LEU A 125 4.20 0.00 1.48
C LEU A 125 5.58 0.04 2.14
N ARG A 126 6.26 -1.09 2.33
CA ARG A 126 7.50 -1.11 3.12
C ARG A 126 8.55 -2.04 2.53
N SER A 127 9.79 -1.52 2.50
CA SER A 127 10.98 -2.32 2.27
C SER A 127 11.52 -2.88 3.59
N ILE A 128 12.06 -4.08 3.56
CA ILE A 128 12.88 -4.59 4.66
C ILE A 128 14.32 -4.19 4.39
N THR A 129 14.80 -3.17 5.11
CA THR A 129 16.14 -2.59 4.89
C THR A 129 17.24 -3.24 5.71
N ASP A 130 16.88 -3.98 6.75
CA ASP A 130 17.79 -4.78 7.57
C ASP A 130 17.92 -6.17 6.96
N LYS A 131 19.12 -6.48 6.46
CA LYS A 131 19.39 -7.74 5.76
C LYS A 131 19.18 -8.98 6.64
N GLU A 132 19.50 -8.92 7.92
CA GLU A 132 19.32 -10.05 8.85
C GLU A 132 17.82 -10.30 9.09
N ILE A 133 17.05 -9.24 9.23
CA ILE A 133 15.59 -9.32 9.36
C ILE A 133 14.96 -9.83 8.06
N GLU A 134 15.42 -9.34 6.91
CA GLU A 134 14.95 -9.80 5.60
C GLU A 134 15.18 -11.30 5.41
N ASP A 135 16.41 -11.77 5.66
CA ASP A 135 16.75 -13.17 5.55
C ASP A 135 15.95 -14.03 6.54
N PHE A 136 15.73 -13.54 7.75
CA PHE A 136 14.90 -14.20 8.73
C PHE A 136 13.45 -14.35 8.25
N CYS A 137 12.83 -13.28 7.75
CA CYS A 137 11.48 -13.32 7.21
C CYS A 137 11.37 -14.26 6.00
N LYS A 138 12.32 -14.17 5.08
CA LYS A 138 12.39 -15.04 3.88
C LYS A 138 12.62 -16.51 4.19
N SER A 139 13.13 -16.84 5.37
CA SER A 139 13.27 -18.24 5.80
C SER A 139 11.93 -18.87 6.21
N SER A 140 10.92 -18.08 6.47
CA SER A 140 9.58 -18.55 6.85
C SER A 140 8.80 -19.05 5.64
N PRO A 141 8.24 -20.29 5.70
CA PRO A 141 7.37 -20.79 4.63
C PRO A 141 6.01 -20.07 4.54
N TYR A 142 5.69 -19.24 5.51
CA TYR A 142 4.44 -18.47 5.58
C TYR A 142 4.59 -17.02 5.14
N TYR A 143 5.81 -16.54 4.90
CA TYR A 143 6.02 -15.20 4.35
C TYR A 143 5.82 -15.22 2.83
N ILE A 144 4.87 -14.44 2.31
CA ILE A 144 4.56 -14.39 0.87
C ILE A 144 5.33 -13.33 0.10
N GLY A 145 6.03 -12.43 0.81
CA GLY A 145 6.74 -11.31 0.19
C GLY A 145 6.19 -9.95 0.58
N ASN A 146 6.60 -8.92 -0.17
CA ASN A 146 6.15 -7.56 0.08
C ASN A 146 5.96 -6.75 -1.20
N THR A 147 5.10 -5.73 -1.09
CA THR A 147 5.04 -4.60 -2.03
C THR A 147 5.64 -3.37 -1.37
N TYR A 148 6.39 -2.57 -2.14
CA TYR A 148 7.09 -1.41 -1.59
C TYR A 148 7.24 -0.30 -2.62
N GLU A 149 7.39 0.92 -2.12
CA GLU A 149 7.74 2.09 -2.88
C GLU A 149 9.25 2.37 -2.75
N ASN A 150 9.90 2.80 -3.83
CA ASN A 150 11.32 3.13 -3.80
C ASN A 150 11.56 4.53 -3.24
N GLU A 151 11.33 4.67 -1.95
CA GLU A 151 11.32 5.93 -1.20
C GLU A 151 12.62 6.72 -1.31
N GLU A 152 13.77 6.02 -1.33
CA GLU A 152 15.08 6.67 -1.49
C GLU A 152 15.20 7.30 -2.87
N ASP A 153 14.87 6.58 -3.93
CA ASP A 153 14.97 7.08 -5.30
C ASP A 153 13.95 8.19 -5.58
N TRP A 154 12.73 8.06 -5.07
CA TRP A 154 11.72 9.11 -5.19
C TRP A 154 12.18 10.43 -4.59
N ALA A 155 12.71 10.40 -3.38
CA ALA A 155 13.22 11.58 -2.70
C ALA A 155 14.47 12.15 -3.39
N TYR A 156 15.35 11.29 -3.92
CA TYR A 156 16.49 11.71 -4.71
C TYR A 156 16.05 12.47 -5.97
N GLN A 157 15.14 11.90 -6.75
CA GLN A 157 14.63 12.53 -7.99
C GLN A 157 13.86 13.82 -7.69
N LEU A 158 13.06 13.83 -6.62
CA LEU A 158 12.33 15.01 -6.16
C LEU A 158 13.30 16.15 -5.82
N ALA A 159 14.36 15.88 -5.05
CA ALA A 159 15.40 16.86 -4.73
C ALA A 159 16.12 17.38 -5.96
N GLN A 160 16.51 16.49 -6.89
CA GLN A 160 17.16 16.85 -8.15
C GLN A 160 16.31 17.81 -8.99
N SER A 161 14.99 17.68 -8.95
CA SER A 161 14.07 18.54 -9.72
C SER A 161 14.15 20.02 -9.35
N VAL A 162 14.51 20.35 -8.12
CA VAL A 162 14.65 21.73 -7.62
C VAL A 162 16.11 22.16 -7.50
N LEU A 163 17.04 21.25 -7.17
CA LEU A 163 18.48 21.55 -7.15
C LEU A 163 18.98 22.04 -8.52
N LYS A 164 18.52 21.42 -9.60
CA LYS A 164 18.78 21.86 -11.00
C LYS A 164 18.22 23.25 -11.30
N LYS A 165 17.20 23.70 -10.58
CA LYS A 165 16.60 25.04 -10.70
C LYS A 165 17.27 26.09 -9.78
N GLY A 166 18.30 25.71 -9.00
CA GLY A 166 19.10 26.62 -8.19
C GLY A 166 18.67 26.73 -6.73
N TYR A 167 17.76 25.88 -6.25
CA TYR A 167 17.43 25.81 -4.82
C TYR A 167 18.59 25.24 -4.03
N ARG A 168 18.92 25.83 -2.87
CA ARG A 168 20.11 25.48 -2.09
C ARG A 168 19.89 25.37 -0.58
N LYS A 169 18.90 26.07 -0.03
CA LYS A 169 18.65 26.14 1.41
C LYS A 169 17.32 25.48 1.75
N PHE A 170 17.40 24.38 2.46
CA PHE A 170 16.25 23.53 2.72
C PHE A 170 15.93 23.42 4.20
N ALA A 171 14.66 23.23 4.52
CA ALA A 171 14.19 22.73 5.80
C ALA A 171 13.45 21.41 5.57
N VAL A 172 13.70 20.41 6.40
CA VAL A 172 13.08 19.09 6.30
C VAL A 172 11.90 19.01 7.27
N LEU A 173 10.75 18.59 6.75
CA LEU A 173 9.56 18.27 7.53
C LEU A 173 9.36 16.75 7.47
N SER A 174 9.45 16.05 8.61
CA SER A 174 9.56 14.60 8.64
C SER A 174 8.98 14.01 9.91
N GLU A 175 8.86 12.69 9.94
CA GLU A 175 8.49 11.92 11.13
C GLU A 175 9.69 11.64 12.04
N ALA A 176 9.47 10.86 13.09
CA ALA A 176 10.52 10.44 14.00
C ALA A 176 11.63 9.66 13.26
N LYS A 177 12.87 9.77 13.72
CA LYS A 177 14.05 9.14 13.07
C LYS A 177 13.99 7.61 12.97
N TRP A 178 13.14 6.98 13.76
CA TRP A 178 12.92 5.53 13.69
C TRP A 178 11.87 5.13 12.63
N ASP A 179 11.12 6.08 12.06
CA ASP A 179 10.23 5.81 10.94
C ASP A 179 11.06 5.44 9.70
N ASN A 180 10.90 4.21 9.24
CA ASN A 180 11.74 3.67 8.18
C ASN A 180 11.50 4.36 6.82
N THR A 181 10.26 4.69 6.51
CA THR A 181 9.87 5.36 5.27
C THR A 181 10.47 6.74 5.18
N CYS A 182 10.25 7.57 6.20
CA CYS A 182 10.81 8.93 6.23
C CYS A 182 12.33 8.92 6.26
N ARG A 183 12.94 7.94 6.92
CA ARG A 183 14.41 7.77 6.91
C ARG A 183 14.96 7.52 5.50
N LEU A 184 14.33 6.63 4.73
CA LEU A 184 14.72 6.37 3.34
C LEU A 184 14.53 7.62 2.46
N ARG A 185 13.43 8.34 2.61
CA ARG A 185 13.19 9.61 1.93
C ARG A 185 14.26 10.65 2.25
N GLU A 186 14.66 10.76 3.51
CA GLU A 186 15.73 11.66 3.92
C GLU A 186 17.10 11.23 3.37
N GLU A 187 17.41 9.94 3.35
CA GLU A 187 18.63 9.40 2.75
C GLU A 187 18.73 9.73 1.25
N GLY A 188 17.65 9.53 0.50
CA GLY A 188 17.58 9.91 -0.92
C GLY A 188 17.74 11.41 -1.14
N PHE A 189 17.09 12.23 -0.30
CA PHE A 189 17.24 13.68 -0.34
C PHE A 189 18.68 14.10 -0.06
N GLN A 190 19.31 13.58 0.99
CA GLN A 190 20.70 13.87 1.34
C GLN A 190 21.67 13.44 0.24
N LYS A 191 21.45 12.27 -0.38
CA LYS A 191 22.23 11.77 -1.51
C LYS A 191 22.22 12.76 -2.68
N ALA A 192 21.06 13.34 -3.01
CA ALA A 192 20.97 14.38 -4.02
C ALA A 192 21.74 15.66 -3.63
N LEU A 193 21.68 16.08 -2.36
CA LEU A 193 22.39 17.26 -1.89
C LEU A 193 23.91 17.12 -2.00
N MET A 194 24.46 15.90 -1.83
CA MET A 194 25.92 15.68 -1.93
C MET A 194 26.50 16.06 -3.31
N GLU A 195 25.67 16.09 -4.34
CA GLU A 195 26.08 16.50 -5.69
C GLU A 195 26.17 18.05 -5.85
N TYR A 196 25.66 18.79 -4.86
CA TYR A 196 25.60 20.25 -4.86
C TYR A 196 26.26 20.81 -3.59
N PRO A 197 27.57 21.05 -3.58
CA PRO A 197 28.33 21.41 -2.37
C PRO A 197 27.87 22.69 -1.65
N ASP A 198 27.12 23.55 -2.34
CA ASP A 198 26.51 24.77 -1.82
C ASP A 198 25.09 24.56 -1.29
N ALA A 199 24.52 23.35 -1.44
CA ALA A 199 23.21 23.01 -0.90
C ALA A 199 23.31 22.51 0.55
N GLN A 200 22.36 22.91 1.38
CA GLN A 200 22.36 22.56 2.81
C GLN A 200 20.95 22.45 3.40
N ILE A 201 20.81 21.60 4.39
CA ILE A 201 19.66 21.56 5.28
C ILE A 201 19.95 22.53 6.44
N LEU A 202 19.13 23.58 6.56
CA LEU A 202 19.27 24.59 7.62
C LEU A 202 18.69 24.10 8.95
N THR A 203 17.60 23.35 8.88
CA THR A 203 16.88 22.83 10.05
C THR A 203 15.93 21.70 9.68
N GLU A 204 15.41 21.03 10.69
CA GLU A 204 14.39 19.98 10.56
C GLU A 204 13.29 20.15 11.61
N ALA A 205 12.04 19.79 11.26
CA ALA A 205 10.95 19.62 12.21
C ALA A 205 10.40 18.18 12.07
N ARG A 206 10.15 17.56 13.21
CA ARG A 206 9.81 16.15 13.28
C ARG A 206 8.56 15.90 14.08
N SER A 207 7.90 14.76 13.80
CA SER A 207 6.76 14.25 14.59
C SER A 207 5.63 15.26 14.71
N MET A 208 5.23 15.83 13.57
CA MET A 208 4.12 16.77 13.50
C MET A 208 2.80 15.98 13.40
N HIS A 209 2.18 15.74 14.54
CA HIS A 209 0.99 14.88 14.64
C HIS A 209 -0.34 15.64 14.46
N THR A 210 -0.32 16.96 14.59
CA THR A 210 -1.51 17.81 14.49
C THR A 210 -1.31 18.96 13.50
N THR A 211 -2.43 19.49 12.98
CA THR A 211 -2.42 20.72 12.18
C THR A 211 -1.74 21.90 12.92
N SER A 212 -1.88 21.96 14.25
CA SER A 212 -1.22 23.00 15.07
C SER A 212 0.28 22.84 15.04
N ASP A 213 0.78 21.60 15.19
CA ASP A 213 2.22 21.33 15.16
C ASP A 213 2.83 21.75 13.81
N ILE A 214 2.17 21.42 12.71
CA ILE A 214 2.59 21.82 11.36
C ILE A 214 2.69 23.35 11.27
N LYS A 215 1.63 24.06 11.67
CA LYS A 215 1.58 25.52 11.61
C LYS A 215 2.65 26.19 12.46
N GLU A 216 2.84 25.73 13.67
CA GLU A 216 3.81 26.31 14.61
C GLU A 216 5.25 26.08 14.15
N ASN A 217 5.57 24.86 13.68
CA ASN A 217 6.90 24.54 13.17
C ASN A 217 7.23 25.35 11.92
N ILE A 218 6.34 25.40 10.93
CA ILE A 218 6.55 26.16 9.70
C ILE A 218 6.76 27.64 10.02
N LYS A 219 5.92 28.25 10.87
CA LYS A 219 6.06 29.65 11.28
C LYS A 219 7.41 29.91 11.96
N SER A 220 7.80 29.05 12.89
CA SER A 220 9.05 29.18 13.62
C SER A 220 10.26 29.08 12.68
N ILE A 221 10.25 28.13 11.75
CA ILE A 221 11.32 27.94 10.77
C ILE A 221 11.40 29.16 9.84
N MET A 222 10.28 29.63 9.28
CA MET A 222 10.27 30.79 8.37
C MET A 222 10.75 32.07 9.05
N GLN A 223 10.51 32.22 10.34
CA GLN A 223 11.02 33.37 11.13
C GLN A 223 12.50 33.25 11.43
N ALA A 224 12.99 32.05 11.77
CA ALA A 224 14.39 31.81 12.12
C ALA A 224 15.32 31.81 10.89
N TYR A 225 14.81 31.41 9.73
CA TYR A 225 15.60 31.25 8.50
C TYR A 225 14.97 32.04 7.33
N PRO A 226 15.14 33.37 7.29
CA PRO A 226 14.53 34.24 6.28
C PRO A 226 15.07 34.01 4.87
N ASP A 227 16.19 33.30 4.73
CA ASP A 227 16.87 32.94 3.50
C ASP A 227 16.63 31.46 3.08
N LEU A 228 15.65 30.79 3.70
CA LEU A 228 15.19 29.46 3.31
C LEU A 228 14.57 29.50 1.90
N ASP A 229 14.98 28.58 1.05
CA ASP A 229 14.46 28.46 -0.34
C ASP A 229 13.24 27.54 -0.40
N CYS A 230 13.30 26.38 0.28
CA CYS A 230 12.36 25.30 0.08
C CYS A 230 12.19 24.42 1.32
N PHE A 231 10.96 24.04 1.59
CA PHE A 231 10.66 22.91 2.46
C PHE A 231 10.70 21.59 1.67
N PHE A 232 11.32 20.58 2.23
CA PHE A 232 11.17 19.20 1.82
C PHE A 232 10.25 18.49 2.82
N LEU A 233 9.06 18.10 2.35
CA LEU A 233 8.12 17.31 3.11
C LEU A 233 8.37 15.83 2.84
N ALA A 234 9.07 15.17 3.73
CA ALA A 234 9.31 13.73 3.68
C ALA A 234 8.11 12.92 4.17
N GLY A 235 7.31 13.47 5.07
CA GLY A 235 6.08 12.85 5.56
C GLY A 235 5.54 13.52 6.81
N THR A 236 4.24 13.34 7.06
CA THR A 236 3.55 13.67 8.30
C THR A 236 2.54 12.56 8.62
N LYS A 237 2.22 12.40 9.92
CA LYS A 237 1.11 11.52 10.34
C LYS A 237 -0.27 12.18 10.21
N THR A 238 -0.31 13.44 9.87
CA THR A 238 -1.55 14.19 9.72
C THR A 238 -2.12 13.96 8.32
N ILE A 239 -3.39 13.53 8.25
CA ILE A 239 -4.10 13.41 6.98
C ILE A 239 -4.15 14.78 6.32
N GLY A 240 -3.85 14.83 5.01
CA GLY A 240 -3.77 16.10 4.27
C GLY A 240 -2.57 16.98 4.67
N GLY A 241 -1.49 16.37 5.14
CA GLY A 241 -0.28 17.09 5.58
C GLY A 241 0.27 18.04 4.54
N THR A 242 0.32 17.65 3.26
CA THR A 242 0.76 18.51 2.15
C THR A 242 -0.11 19.76 2.02
N GLU A 243 -1.44 19.61 2.03
CA GLU A 243 -2.39 20.74 1.96
C GLU A 243 -2.22 21.70 3.16
N GLN A 244 -2.00 21.17 4.36
CA GLN A 244 -1.82 21.96 5.56
C GLN A 244 -0.50 22.75 5.54
N VAL A 245 0.58 22.13 5.03
CA VAL A 245 1.88 22.79 4.82
C VAL A 245 1.71 23.92 3.81
N LEU A 246 1.12 23.64 2.65
CA LEU A 246 0.86 24.62 1.59
C LEU A 246 0.03 25.81 2.10
N THR A 247 -1.09 25.54 2.75
CA THR A 247 -1.98 26.57 3.31
C THR A 247 -1.24 27.45 4.32
N THR A 248 -0.38 26.85 5.15
CA THR A 248 0.40 27.60 6.13
C THR A 248 1.44 28.50 5.46
N ILE A 249 2.19 27.98 4.50
CA ILE A 249 3.15 28.78 3.71
C ILE A 249 2.44 29.90 2.98
N GLN A 250 1.29 29.61 2.35
CA GLN A 250 0.49 30.60 1.61
C GLN A 250 0.03 31.74 2.51
N ALA A 251 -0.44 31.45 3.72
CA ALA A 251 -0.87 32.46 4.69
C ALA A 251 0.27 33.39 5.12
N MET A 252 1.52 32.94 5.03
CA MET A 252 2.72 33.71 5.40
C MET A 252 3.44 34.33 4.19
N ARG A 253 2.97 34.11 2.98
CA ARG A 253 3.66 34.46 1.71
C ARG A 253 3.88 35.96 1.49
N SER A 254 3.19 36.82 2.21
CA SER A 254 3.42 38.26 2.11
C SER A 254 4.84 38.69 2.46
N THR A 255 5.64 37.81 3.07
CA THR A 255 6.98 38.10 3.60
C THR A 255 8.10 37.23 3.01
N SER A 256 7.79 36.11 2.30
CA SER A 256 8.82 35.20 1.78
C SER A 256 8.40 34.47 0.49
N ARG A 257 9.40 34.08 -0.33
CA ARG A 257 9.21 33.30 -1.58
C ARG A 257 9.53 31.81 -1.38
N ILE A 258 9.23 31.26 -0.23
CA ILE A 258 9.54 29.88 0.11
C ILE A 258 8.68 28.94 -0.73
N SER A 259 9.29 27.85 -1.18
CA SER A 259 8.68 26.79 -1.96
C SER A 259 8.53 25.51 -1.15
N LEU A 260 7.81 24.53 -1.72
CA LEU A 260 7.61 23.21 -1.16
C LEU A 260 7.92 22.15 -2.24
N ILE A 261 8.58 21.07 -1.84
CA ILE A 261 8.59 19.79 -2.53
C ILE A 261 8.06 18.73 -1.58
N ALA A 262 7.24 17.81 -2.05
CA ALA A 262 6.55 16.84 -1.20
C ALA A 262 6.58 15.44 -1.81
N ILE A 263 6.66 14.42 -0.96
CA ILE A 263 6.31 13.06 -1.32
C ILE A 263 4.85 12.86 -0.94
N ASP A 264 4.16 12.06 -1.74
CA ASP A 264 2.73 11.83 -1.82
C ASP A 264 1.95 12.98 -2.48
N PHE A 265 1.00 12.58 -3.33
CA PHE A 265 0.09 13.51 -3.98
C PHE A 265 -1.08 13.86 -3.05
N SER A 266 -1.56 15.09 -3.15
CA SER A 266 -2.83 15.47 -2.55
C SER A 266 -4.00 15.21 -3.51
N ASP A 267 -5.20 15.12 -2.97
CA ASP A 267 -6.44 15.02 -3.75
C ASP A 267 -6.73 16.26 -4.60
N LYS A 268 -5.92 17.31 -4.50
CA LYS A 268 -6.05 18.59 -5.18
C LYS A 268 -4.74 19.01 -5.84
N ILE A 269 -4.04 18.04 -6.40
CA ILE A 269 -2.68 18.25 -6.92
C ILE A 269 -2.57 19.42 -7.91
N VAL A 270 -3.60 19.65 -8.74
CA VAL A 270 -3.64 20.76 -9.70
C VAL A 270 -3.69 22.10 -8.96
N ASP A 271 -4.58 22.23 -7.98
CA ASP A 271 -4.73 23.45 -7.19
C ASP A 271 -3.45 23.72 -6.37
N ASP A 272 -2.81 22.69 -5.87
CA ASP A 272 -1.55 22.80 -5.13
C ASP A 272 -0.43 23.37 -6.01
N PHE A 273 -0.28 22.89 -7.24
CA PHE A 273 0.66 23.48 -8.21
C PHE A 273 0.26 24.89 -8.62
N HIS A 274 -1.04 25.17 -8.77
CA HIS A 274 -1.56 26.50 -9.11
C HIS A 274 -1.16 27.56 -8.06
N THR A 275 -0.97 27.19 -6.79
CA THR A 275 -0.45 28.12 -5.77
C THR A 275 0.91 28.71 -6.11
N GLY A 276 1.68 28.03 -6.96
CA GLY A 276 3.07 28.32 -7.28
C GLY A 276 4.02 28.16 -6.08
N ILE A 277 3.57 27.52 -4.98
CA ILE A 277 4.40 27.14 -3.83
C ILE A 277 4.94 25.73 -4.03
N LEU A 278 4.08 24.76 -4.35
CA LEU A 278 4.51 23.41 -4.71
C LEU A 278 5.30 23.45 -6.02
N LYS A 279 6.51 22.94 -6.02
CA LYS A 279 7.44 22.92 -7.16
C LYS A 279 7.59 21.56 -7.77
N SER A 280 7.48 20.53 -6.96
CA SER A 280 7.52 19.14 -7.39
C SER A 280 6.83 18.27 -6.32
N ALA A 281 6.18 17.21 -6.78
CA ALA A 281 5.65 16.15 -5.94
C ALA A 281 6.02 14.80 -6.54
N TYR A 282 6.26 13.80 -5.71
CA TYR A 282 6.46 12.42 -6.14
C TYR A 282 5.49 11.51 -5.38
N GLY A 283 4.80 10.62 -6.06
CA GLY A 283 3.85 9.72 -5.42
C GLY A 283 3.35 8.64 -6.36
N THR A 284 2.54 7.72 -5.85
CA THR A 284 1.82 6.74 -6.66
C THR A 284 0.66 7.38 -7.40
N MET A 285 0.40 6.90 -8.61
CA MET A 285 -0.70 7.39 -9.44
C MET A 285 -2.06 6.98 -8.89
N GLN A 286 -2.13 5.78 -8.34
CA GLN A 286 -3.33 5.24 -7.71
C GLN A 286 -3.06 4.93 -6.25
N LEU A 287 -3.92 5.45 -5.40
CA LEU A 287 -3.81 5.22 -3.96
C LEU A 287 -4.07 3.75 -3.62
N SER A 288 -3.30 3.23 -2.67
CA SER A 288 -3.50 1.89 -2.10
C SER A 288 -3.29 0.70 -3.06
N LEU A 289 -2.51 0.88 -4.13
CA LEU A 289 -2.12 -0.22 -5.02
C LEU A 289 -1.26 -1.28 -4.31
N ASP A 290 -0.41 -0.85 -3.37
CA ASP A 290 0.45 -1.76 -2.60
C ASP A 290 -0.33 -2.87 -1.89
N PRO A 291 -1.30 -2.55 -1.00
CA PRO A 291 -2.08 -3.58 -0.33
C PRO A 291 -2.96 -4.37 -1.30
N TYR A 292 -3.40 -3.77 -2.41
CA TYR A 292 -4.20 -4.47 -3.41
C TYR A 292 -3.39 -5.55 -4.15
N TYR A 293 -2.19 -5.24 -4.65
CA TYR A 293 -1.34 -6.23 -5.29
C TYR A 293 -0.89 -7.31 -4.31
N LEU A 294 -0.59 -6.95 -3.07
CA LEU A 294 -0.28 -7.92 -2.04
C LEU A 294 -1.47 -8.83 -1.72
N ALA A 295 -2.71 -8.30 -1.77
CA ALA A 295 -3.92 -9.11 -1.61
C ALA A 295 -4.06 -10.14 -2.75
N ILE A 296 -3.75 -9.78 -3.98
CA ILE A 296 -3.72 -10.72 -5.12
C ILE A 296 -2.68 -11.82 -4.91
N LEU A 297 -1.48 -11.49 -4.44
CA LEU A 297 -0.44 -12.46 -4.09
C LEU A 297 -0.92 -13.42 -3.00
N MET A 298 -1.56 -12.90 -1.96
CA MET A 298 -2.15 -13.69 -0.87
C MET A 298 -3.24 -14.62 -1.39
N ILE A 299 -4.16 -14.12 -2.20
CA ILE A 299 -5.24 -14.91 -2.79
C ILE A 299 -4.67 -16.06 -3.64
N ASN A 300 -3.71 -15.78 -4.53
CA ASN A 300 -3.03 -16.81 -5.32
C ASN A 300 -2.39 -17.88 -4.42
N THR A 301 -1.68 -17.46 -3.37
CA THR A 301 -1.02 -18.37 -2.42
C THR A 301 -2.02 -19.26 -1.69
N LEU A 302 -3.08 -18.68 -1.13
CA LEU A 302 -4.10 -19.40 -0.38
C LEU A 302 -4.92 -20.37 -1.26
N LYS A 303 -5.07 -20.06 -2.55
CA LYS A 303 -5.69 -20.95 -3.53
C LYS A 303 -4.75 -22.09 -3.99
N GLY A 304 -3.49 -22.12 -3.52
CA GLY A 304 -2.50 -23.14 -3.88
C GLY A 304 -1.71 -22.84 -5.16
N TYR A 305 -1.71 -21.60 -5.61
CA TYR A 305 -1.03 -21.12 -6.82
C TYR A 305 -0.06 -19.96 -6.50
N PRO A 306 0.95 -20.14 -5.63
CA PRO A 306 1.93 -19.08 -5.38
C PRO A 306 2.69 -18.71 -6.67
N LEU A 307 3.08 -17.46 -6.82
CA LEU A 307 3.76 -16.99 -8.04
C LEU A 307 5.19 -17.52 -8.12
N GLU A 308 5.87 -17.66 -6.99
CA GLU A 308 7.22 -18.17 -6.88
C GLU A 308 7.40 -19.04 -5.63
N GLU A 309 8.43 -19.90 -5.65
CA GLU A 309 8.83 -20.66 -4.47
C GLU A 309 9.56 -19.79 -3.44
N SER A 310 10.11 -18.63 -3.87
CA SER A 310 10.83 -17.68 -3.03
C SER A 310 10.09 -16.35 -2.92
N ASN A 311 10.01 -15.85 -1.72
CA ASN A 311 9.37 -14.62 -1.32
C ASN A 311 9.94 -13.40 -2.04
N THR A 312 9.17 -12.78 -2.91
CA THR A 312 9.64 -11.71 -3.79
C THR A 312 9.15 -10.36 -3.31
N SER A 313 10.00 -9.35 -3.51
CA SER A 313 9.67 -7.95 -3.27
C SER A 313 9.24 -7.29 -4.58
N TYR A 314 8.05 -6.69 -4.61
CA TYR A 314 7.50 -6.03 -5.79
C TYR A 314 7.49 -4.51 -5.59
N CYS A 315 8.16 -3.80 -6.50
CA CYS A 315 8.24 -2.34 -6.47
C CYS A 315 7.00 -1.72 -7.12
N ILE A 316 6.30 -0.89 -6.38
CA ILE A 316 5.21 -0.08 -6.94
C ILE A 316 5.81 1.20 -7.51
N PRO A 317 5.63 1.48 -8.80
CA PRO A 317 6.18 2.67 -9.41
C PRO A 317 5.42 3.92 -8.97
N GLY A 318 6.13 5.04 -8.93
CA GLY A 318 5.58 6.37 -8.70
C GLY A 318 5.88 7.31 -9.86
N ALA A 319 5.31 8.49 -9.83
CA ALA A 319 5.52 9.54 -10.82
C ALA A 319 6.05 10.82 -10.17
N LEU A 320 6.97 11.49 -10.88
CA LEU A 320 7.46 12.81 -10.52
C LEU A 320 6.66 13.87 -11.30
N ILE A 321 5.94 14.72 -10.58
CA ILE A 321 5.23 15.88 -11.14
C ILE A 321 6.04 17.13 -10.83
N THR A 322 6.34 17.94 -11.86
CA THR A 322 7.18 19.15 -11.74
C THR A 322 6.51 20.41 -12.28
N SER A 323 5.29 20.29 -12.77
CA SER A 323 4.51 21.40 -13.34
C SER A 323 3.01 21.20 -13.16
N GLU A 324 2.26 22.32 -13.20
CA GLU A 324 0.78 22.31 -13.20
C GLU A 324 0.22 21.58 -14.44
N GLU A 325 0.90 21.63 -15.57
CA GLU A 325 0.49 20.95 -16.81
C GLU A 325 0.49 19.44 -16.60
N GLN A 326 1.59 18.88 -16.08
CA GLN A 326 1.68 17.46 -15.72
C GLN A 326 0.64 17.07 -14.67
N ALA A 327 0.42 17.93 -13.65
CA ALA A 327 -0.61 17.70 -12.65
C ALA A 327 -2.01 17.61 -13.29
N ARG A 328 -2.34 18.47 -14.26
CA ARG A 328 -3.63 18.43 -14.99
C ARG A 328 -3.80 17.17 -15.85
N GLU A 329 -2.70 16.69 -16.45
CA GLU A 329 -2.74 15.44 -17.22
C GLU A 329 -3.02 14.23 -16.34
N LEU A 330 -2.50 14.22 -15.12
CA LEU A 330 -2.55 13.08 -14.21
C LEU A 330 -3.71 13.16 -13.19
N SER A 331 -4.29 14.36 -12.98
CA SER A 331 -5.36 14.54 -11.98
C SER A 331 -6.59 13.66 -12.17
N PRO A 332 -7.04 13.32 -13.41
CA PRO A 332 -8.19 12.43 -13.56
C PRO A 332 -8.00 11.07 -12.90
N VAL A 333 -6.76 10.60 -12.79
CA VAL A 333 -6.40 9.34 -12.15
C VAL A 333 -6.20 9.52 -10.65
N ILE A 334 -5.43 10.54 -10.26
CA ILE A 334 -5.10 10.82 -8.86
C ILE A 334 -6.35 11.21 -8.05
N GLU A 335 -7.31 11.91 -8.67
CA GLU A 335 -8.50 12.48 -8.02
C GLU A 335 -9.73 11.56 -8.13
N ASP A 336 -9.71 10.52 -8.97
CA ASP A 336 -10.84 9.60 -9.13
C ASP A 336 -10.94 8.66 -7.93
N ARG A 337 -11.96 8.89 -7.12
CA ARG A 337 -12.26 8.10 -5.91
C ARG A 337 -13.18 6.91 -6.15
N SER A 338 -13.72 6.77 -7.35
CA SER A 338 -14.66 5.70 -7.72
C SER A 338 -13.99 4.56 -8.50
N LEU A 339 -12.70 4.65 -8.76
CA LEU A 339 -11.96 3.79 -9.67
C LEU A 339 -11.82 2.37 -9.15
N LEU A 340 -12.34 1.40 -9.92
CA LEU A 340 -11.87 0.03 -9.82
C LEU A 340 -10.53 -0.07 -10.58
N TYR A 341 -9.50 -0.64 -9.95
CA TYR A 341 -8.18 -0.73 -10.55
C TYR A 341 -8.17 -1.56 -11.84
N PHE A 342 -8.98 -2.62 -11.87
CA PHE A 342 -9.06 -3.53 -13.02
C PHE A 342 -10.48 -4.05 -13.22
N PRO A 343 -10.89 -4.32 -14.46
CA PRO A 343 -12.14 -5.03 -14.75
C PRO A 343 -12.05 -6.51 -14.38
N ASP A 344 -13.21 -7.16 -14.22
CA ASP A 344 -13.35 -8.54 -13.75
C ASP A 344 -12.55 -9.54 -14.60
N ASP A 345 -12.66 -9.44 -15.91
CA ASP A 345 -11.98 -10.31 -16.88
C ASP A 345 -10.45 -10.15 -16.78
N TYR A 346 -9.95 -8.92 -16.65
CA TYR A 346 -8.52 -8.70 -16.48
C TYR A 346 -8.00 -9.34 -15.18
N ILE A 347 -8.72 -9.18 -14.06
CA ILE A 347 -8.32 -9.80 -12.78
C ILE A 347 -8.29 -11.32 -12.94
N GLN A 348 -9.37 -11.91 -13.50
CA GLN A 348 -9.50 -13.34 -13.61
C GLN A 348 -8.49 -13.95 -14.59
N ASP A 349 -8.29 -13.34 -15.75
CA ASP A 349 -7.50 -13.93 -16.83
C ASP A 349 -6.01 -13.57 -16.74
N THR A 350 -5.66 -12.47 -16.01
CA THR A 350 -4.28 -11.96 -15.95
C THR A 350 -3.66 -12.12 -14.58
N LEU A 351 -4.39 -11.78 -13.49
CA LEU A 351 -3.83 -11.70 -12.15
C LEU A 351 -4.05 -12.96 -11.31
N PHE A 352 -5.01 -13.80 -11.65
CA PHE A 352 -5.23 -15.06 -10.96
C PHE A 352 -4.47 -16.20 -11.65
N LYS A 353 -3.44 -16.71 -10.96
CA LYS A 353 -2.52 -17.72 -11.50
C LYS A 353 -3.20 -19.03 -11.88
N TRP A 354 -4.32 -19.39 -11.27
CA TRP A 354 -5.06 -20.61 -11.64
C TRP A 354 -5.74 -20.52 -13.02
N ASN A 355 -5.97 -19.30 -13.54
CA ASN A 355 -6.45 -19.06 -14.90
C ASN A 355 -5.29 -18.67 -15.85
N ASN A 356 -4.22 -18.10 -15.32
CA ASN A 356 -2.99 -17.73 -16.03
C ASN A 356 -1.79 -18.51 -15.48
N PRO A 357 -1.58 -19.77 -15.86
CA PRO A 357 -0.52 -20.62 -15.32
C PRO A 357 0.90 -20.08 -15.56
N ASP A 358 1.08 -19.25 -16.58
CA ASP A 358 2.36 -18.65 -16.95
C ASP A 358 2.71 -17.41 -16.08
N LEU A 359 1.78 -16.92 -15.27
CA LEU A 359 2.03 -15.80 -14.38
C LEU A 359 3.09 -16.17 -13.33
N ASP A 360 4.24 -15.53 -13.43
CA ASP A 360 5.35 -15.61 -12.48
C ASP A 360 5.66 -14.25 -11.84
N GLY A 361 6.62 -14.18 -10.94
CA GLY A 361 7.01 -12.94 -10.28
C GLY A 361 7.49 -11.84 -11.24
N PRO A 362 8.40 -12.13 -12.18
CA PRO A 362 8.82 -11.17 -13.20
C PRO A 362 7.68 -10.64 -14.07
N GLN A 363 6.71 -11.48 -14.44
CA GLN A 363 5.53 -11.02 -15.20
C GLN A 363 4.62 -10.17 -14.32
N PHE A 364 4.43 -10.56 -13.06
CA PHE A 364 3.65 -9.76 -12.11
C PHE A 364 4.24 -8.37 -11.91
N GLN A 365 5.59 -8.25 -11.79
CA GLN A 365 6.25 -6.94 -11.74
C GLN A 365 6.03 -6.13 -13.03
N LYS A 366 6.09 -6.76 -14.22
CA LYS A 366 5.79 -6.06 -15.48
C LYS A 366 4.35 -5.54 -15.55
N ILE A 367 3.40 -6.28 -14.99
CA ILE A 367 2.00 -5.83 -14.89
C ILE A 367 1.91 -4.60 -13.98
N ILE A 368 2.58 -4.64 -12.83
CA ILE A 368 2.67 -3.50 -11.92
C ILE A 368 3.26 -2.28 -12.61
N ASP A 369 4.38 -2.46 -13.33
CA ASP A 369 5.06 -1.38 -14.05
C ASP A 369 4.20 -0.80 -15.19
N ALA A 370 3.47 -1.67 -15.90
CA ALA A 370 2.62 -1.27 -17.03
C ALA A 370 1.36 -0.52 -16.57
N ASN A 371 0.83 -0.84 -15.40
CA ASN A 371 -0.39 -0.20 -14.89
C ASN A 371 -0.24 1.31 -14.70
N GLN A 372 0.97 1.79 -14.48
CA GLN A 372 1.28 3.22 -14.43
C GLN A 372 0.95 3.96 -15.75
N PHE A 373 0.90 3.24 -16.89
CA PHE A 373 0.73 3.81 -18.23
C PHE A 373 -0.66 3.56 -18.85
N LEU A 374 -1.42 2.59 -18.35
CA LEU A 374 -2.75 2.26 -18.92
C LEU A 374 -3.72 3.45 -18.89
N GLU A 375 -3.52 4.40 -18.02
CA GLU A 375 -4.42 5.52 -17.77
C GLU A 375 -4.11 6.77 -18.59
N SER A 376 -2.90 6.95 -19.08
CA SER A 376 -2.60 7.98 -20.07
C SER A 376 -3.32 7.77 -21.42
N SER A 377 -3.79 6.53 -21.68
CA SER A 377 -4.54 6.16 -22.88
C SER A 377 -6.06 6.32 -22.74
N VAL A 378 -6.62 6.30 -21.53
CA VAL A 378 -8.07 6.51 -21.29
C VAL A 378 -8.46 7.95 -21.57
N SER A 379 -7.60 8.92 -21.25
CA SER A 379 -7.84 10.34 -21.53
C SER A 379 -7.79 10.71 -23.01
N SER A 380 -7.18 9.86 -23.87
CA SER A 380 -7.07 10.11 -25.32
C SER A 380 -8.20 9.50 -26.17
N GLY A 381 -9.19 8.83 -25.59
CA GLY A 381 -10.32 8.24 -26.31
C GLY A 381 -9.95 7.04 -27.21
N ASN A 382 -8.75 6.52 -27.12
CA ASN A 382 -8.27 5.38 -27.89
C ASN A 382 -8.14 4.12 -27.00
N VAL A 383 -9.26 3.60 -26.54
CA VAL A 383 -9.35 2.27 -25.87
C VAL A 383 -9.43 1.16 -26.93
N SER A 384 -8.55 1.15 -27.88
CA SER A 384 -8.40 -0.04 -28.75
C SER A 384 -6.99 -0.10 -29.27
N THR A 385 -6.18 -0.89 -28.60
CA THR A 385 -4.85 -1.36 -29.00
C THR A 385 -3.74 -1.06 -27.99
N ILE A 386 -3.74 -1.73 -26.86
CA ILE A 386 -2.49 -2.19 -26.23
C ILE A 386 -2.84 -3.45 -25.42
N VAL A 387 -3.17 -4.53 -26.11
CA VAL A 387 -2.99 -5.91 -25.65
C VAL A 387 -2.60 -6.69 -26.88
N GLU A 388 -1.34 -6.72 -27.21
CA GLU A 388 -0.73 -7.81 -27.95
C GLU A 388 0.58 -8.21 -27.26
N PRO A 389 0.90 -9.50 -27.24
CA PRO A 389 1.66 -10.24 -26.26
C PRO A 389 3.16 -9.93 -26.18
#